data_940944aa0180de1b0d276948fd6a1e14
#
_entry.id   940944aa0180de1b0d276948fd6a1e14
#
_cell.length_a   1.000
_cell.length_b   1.000
_cell.length_c   1.000
_cell.angle_alpha   90.00
_cell.angle_beta   90.00
_cell.angle_gamma   90.00
#
_symmetry.space_group_name_H-M   'P 1'
#
loop_
_entity.id
_entity.type
_entity.pdbx_description
1 polymer ?
#
loop_
_entity_poly.entity_id
_entity_poly.type
_entity_poly.pdbx_seq_one_letter_code
_entity_poly.pdbx_strand_id
1 'polypeptide(L)'
;MLEEVLGSIHNWFERDRLIGGLHIVDGELVLPHQFLQDGQYFRLVGSVFNDGLHQWPDDTLADEEFDGEVWALAVPAAVIELANEIDAWCKKNPESAYTSESFGGYSYTKGSGADGMPMRWQDVFRRRLNQWRKLP
;
A
#
# COMPACT_ATOMS: atom_id res chain seq x y z
N MET A 1 2.69 -5.37 -1.42
CA MET A 1 3.79 -4.37 -1.45
C MET A 1 3.35 -2.98 -1.93
N LEU A 2 2.44 -2.89 -2.86
CA LEU A 2 2.03 -1.58 -3.36
C LEU A 2 1.49 -0.67 -2.24
N GLU A 3 0.66 -1.21 -1.37
CA GLU A 3 0.11 -0.43 -0.28
C GLU A 3 1.22 0.14 0.62
N GLU A 4 2.22 -0.68 0.94
CA GLU A 4 3.33 -0.24 1.77
C GLU A 4 4.16 0.84 1.08
N VAL A 5 4.32 0.73 -0.22
CA VAL A 5 5.07 1.73 -0.99
C VAL A 5 4.32 3.05 -0.97
N LEU A 6 3.02 3.03 -1.25
CA LEU A 6 2.22 4.26 -1.28
C LEU A 6 2.20 4.93 0.10
N GLY A 7 2.09 4.14 1.16
CA GLY A 7 2.15 4.68 2.52
C GLY A 7 3.53 5.25 2.85
N SER A 8 4.58 4.61 2.40
CA SER A 8 5.95 5.06 2.67
C SER A 8 6.26 6.40 2.01
N ILE A 9 5.74 6.62 0.81
CA ILE A 9 5.99 7.88 0.10
C ILE A 9 4.94 8.93 0.41
N HIS A 10 3.97 8.61 1.25
CA HIS A 10 2.89 9.52 1.62
C HIS A 10 2.16 10.06 0.39
N ASN A 11 2.03 9.23 -0.64
CA ASN A 11 1.40 9.65 -1.87
C ASN A 11 0.55 8.51 -2.40
N TRP A 12 -0.75 8.64 -2.27
CA TRP A 12 -1.69 7.61 -2.72
C TRP A 12 -2.21 7.90 -4.12
N PHE A 13 -1.74 8.98 -4.75
CA PHE A 13 -2.16 9.39 -6.10
C PHE A 13 -3.69 9.52 -6.16
N GLU A 14 -4.26 10.13 -5.10
CA GLU A 14 -5.69 10.27 -5.00
C GLU A 14 -6.21 11.18 -6.09
N ARG A 15 -7.20 10.69 -6.83
CA ARG A 15 -7.79 11.45 -7.90
C ARG A 15 -9.18 11.94 -7.53
N ASP A 16 -9.91 11.15 -6.77
CA ASP A 16 -11.24 11.50 -6.35
C ASP A 16 -11.55 10.82 -5.03
N ARG A 17 -12.53 11.32 -4.31
CA ARG A 17 -12.84 10.81 -2.99
C ARG A 17 -14.34 10.84 -2.78
N LEU A 18 -14.91 9.74 -2.29
CA LEU A 18 -16.30 9.65 -1.91
C LEU A 18 -16.36 9.50 -0.40
N ILE A 19 -17.06 10.38 0.28
CA ILE A 19 -17.11 10.39 1.74
C ILE A 19 -18.56 10.23 2.17
N GLY A 20 -18.80 9.39 3.13
CA GLY A 20 -20.14 9.22 3.70
C GLY A 20 -20.43 7.80 4.12
N GLY A 21 -21.69 7.45 4.12
CA GLY A 21 -22.11 6.10 4.47
C GLY A 21 -21.88 5.17 3.31
N LEU A 22 -21.16 4.09 3.57
CA LEU A 22 -20.78 3.13 2.55
C LEU A 22 -21.32 1.74 2.90
N HIS A 23 -21.63 0.98 1.86
CA HIS A 23 -22.22 -0.35 2.04
C HIS A 23 -21.45 -1.37 1.21
N ILE A 24 -21.16 -2.51 1.80
CA ILE A 24 -20.57 -3.65 1.10
C ILE A 24 -21.56 -4.79 1.23
N VAL A 25 -22.06 -5.28 0.08
CA VAL A 25 -23.07 -6.31 0.04
C VAL A 25 -22.60 -7.42 -0.86
N ASP A 26 -22.64 -8.64 -0.35
CA ASP A 26 -22.18 -9.83 -1.10
C ASP A 26 -20.74 -9.67 -1.61
N GLY A 27 -19.90 -9.06 -0.79
CA GLY A 27 -18.48 -8.89 -1.12
C GLY A 27 -18.17 -7.70 -2.01
N GLU A 28 -19.18 -6.97 -2.48
CA GLU A 28 -18.97 -5.89 -3.40
C GLU A 28 -19.34 -4.54 -2.80
N LEU A 29 -18.49 -3.57 -2.99
CA LEU A 29 -18.72 -2.21 -2.52
C LEU A 29 -19.72 -1.52 -3.45
N VAL A 30 -20.76 -0.94 -2.89
CA VAL A 30 -21.79 -0.25 -3.66
C VAL A 30 -21.34 1.18 -3.90
N LEU A 31 -21.14 1.56 -5.16
CA LEU A 31 -20.63 2.88 -5.53
C LEU A 31 -21.50 3.51 -6.61
N PRO A 32 -21.43 4.83 -6.75
CA PRO A 32 -22.09 5.48 -7.90
C PRO A 32 -21.54 4.95 -9.21
N HIS A 33 -22.37 4.97 -10.24
CA HIS A 33 -21.98 4.47 -11.55
C HIS A 33 -20.70 5.14 -12.04
N GLN A 34 -19.76 4.33 -12.50
CA GLN A 34 -18.51 4.82 -13.07
C GLN A 34 -17.61 5.59 -12.11
N PHE A 35 -17.79 5.46 -10.81
CA PHE A 35 -16.86 6.09 -9.87
C PHE A 35 -15.48 5.44 -9.99
N LEU A 36 -15.42 4.12 -10.15
CA LEU A 36 -14.18 3.40 -10.37
C LEU A 36 -14.24 2.64 -11.68
N GLN A 37 -13.11 2.49 -12.33
CA GLN A 37 -13.01 1.75 -13.58
C GLN A 37 -12.31 0.41 -13.34
N ASP A 38 -12.52 -0.54 -14.22
CA ASP A 38 -11.90 -1.85 -14.10
C ASP A 38 -10.39 -1.70 -14.05
N GLY A 39 -9.77 -2.37 -13.09
CA GLY A 39 -8.32 -2.32 -12.91
C GLY A 39 -7.83 -1.16 -12.05
N GLN A 40 -8.69 -0.21 -11.72
CA GLN A 40 -8.28 0.94 -10.94
C GLN A 40 -8.09 0.56 -9.48
N TYR A 41 -7.05 1.08 -8.87
CA TYR A 41 -6.84 0.89 -7.44
C TYR A 41 -7.69 1.88 -6.66
N PHE A 42 -8.13 1.47 -5.49
CA PHE A 42 -8.85 2.35 -4.59
C PHE A 42 -8.48 2.04 -3.14
N ARG A 43 -8.64 3.02 -2.29
CA ARG A 43 -8.34 2.88 -0.87
C ARG A 43 -9.61 3.06 -0.07
N LEU A 44 -9.83 2.18 0.91
CA LEU A 44 -10.93 2.33 1.86
C LEU A 44 -10.39 2.86 3.17
N VAL A 45 -11.04 3.85 3.73
CA VAL A 45 -10.66 4.47 4.99
C VAL A 45 -11.88 4.48 5.90
N GLY A 46 -11.71 4.02 7.13
CA GLY A 46 -12.80 4.00 8.10
C GLY A 46 -13.53 2.68 8.20
N SER A 47 -13.14 1.69 7.42
CA SER A 47 -13.75 0.38 7.48
C SER A 47 -13.13 -0.43 8.61
N VAL A 48 -13.91 -1.26 9.27
CA VAL A 48 -13.39 -2.14 10.31
C VAL A 48 -12.71 -3.36 9.68
N PHE A 49 -13.29 -3.89 8.61
CA PHE A 49 -12.80 -5.16 8.06
C PHE A 49 -12.06 -5.00 6.73
N ASN A 50 -12.23 -3.90 6.05
CA ASN A 50 -11.75 -3.79 4.67
C ASN A 50 -10.85 -2.58 4.43
N ASP A 51 -10.33 -1.95 5.48
CA ASP A 51 -9.48 -0.78 5.31
C ASP A 51 -8.25 -1.12 4.49
N GLY A 52 -7.77 -0.20 3.70
CA GLY A 52 -6.55 -0.39 2.92
C GLY A 52 -6.76 -0.32 1.43
N LEU A 53 -5.80 -0.87 0.70
CA LEU A 53 -5.75 -0.80 -0.75
C LEU A 53 -6.41 -2.00 -1.40
N HIS A 54 -7.21 -1.75 -2.42
CA HIS A 54 -7.89 -2.79 -3.18
C HIS A 54 -7.85 -2.43 -4.67
N GLN A 55 -8.20 -3.36 -5.52
CA GLN A 55 -8.27 -3.12 -6.96
C GLN A 55 -9.67 -3.43 -7.45
N TRP A 56 -10.26 -2.53 -8.19
CA TRP A 56 -11.63 -2.67 -8.68
C TRP A 56 -11.66 -3.56 -9.94
N PRO A 57 -12.62 -4.43 -10.11
CA PRO A 57 -13.67 -4.77 -9.17
C PRO A 57 -13.18 -5.79 -8.14
N ASP A 58 -13.74 -5.73 -6.94
CA ASP A 58 -13.35 -6.66 -5.89
C ASP A 58 -14.65 -7.21 -5.30
N ASP A 59 -14.83 -8.53 -5.34
CA ASP A 59 -16.00 -9.18 -4.79
C ASP A 59 -15.66 -10.01 -3.56
N THR A 60 -14.51 -9.77 -2.96
CA THR A 60 -14.02 -10.56 -1.84
C THR A 60 -14.05 -9.78 -0.52
N LEU A 61 -14.64 -8.61 -0.52
CA LEU A 61 -14.68 -7.78 0.68
C LEU A 61 -15.66 -8.35 1.69
N ALA A 62 -15.43 -8.05 2.96
CA ALA A 62 -16.37 -8.46 3.99
C ALA A 62 -17.56 -7.52 4.00
N ASP A 63 -18.76 -8.07 4.10
CA ASP A 63 -19.97 -7.25 4.13
C ASP A 63 -19.97 -6.33 5.34
N GLU A 64 -20.30 -5.08 5.13
CA GLU A 64 -20.19 -4.10 6.15
C GLU A 64 -20.94 -2.82 5.76
N GLU A 65 -21.44 -2.08 6.75
CA GLU A 65 -21.94 -0.73 6.54
C GLU A 65 -21.10 0.17 7.42
N PHE A 66 -20.54 1.21 6.90
CA PHE A 66 -19.65 2.09 7.68
C PHE A 66 -19.66 3.51 7.14
N ASP A 67 -19.30 4.46 7.99
CA ASP A 67 -19.10 5.82 7.55
C ASP A 67 -17.60 5.99 7.30
N GLY A 68 -17.24 6.30 6.11
CA GLY A 68 -15.83 6.40 5.76
C GLY A 68 -15.61 7.01 4.41
N GLU A 69 -14.52 6.61 3.75
CA GLU A 69 -14.13 7.20 2.49
C GLU A 69 -13.66 6.15 1.50
N VAL A 70 -13.95 6.40 0.24
CA VAL A 70 -13.38 5.62 -0.86
C VAL A 70 -12.53 6.60 -1.66
N TRP A 71 -11.24 6.31 -1.79
CA TRP A 71 -10.34 7.13 -2.58
C TRP A 71 -10.07 6.45 -3.91
N ALA A 72 -10.49 7.07 -4.99
CA ALA A 72 -10.17 6.59 -6.33
C ALA A 72 -8.75 7.03 -6.66
N LEU A 73 -7.87 6.09 -6.94
CA LEU A 73 -6.45 6.38 -7.10
C LEU A 73 -6.05 6.32 -8.56
N ALA A 74 -5.04 7.08 -8.93
CA ALA A 74 -4.47 7.06 -10.28
C ALA A 74 -2.98 6.71 -10.16
N VAL A 75 -2.68 5.51 -9.71
CA VAL A 75 -1.30 5.08 -9.45
C VAL A 75 -0.57 4.89 -10.78
N PRO A 76 0.55 5.60 -11.00
CA PRO A 76 1.28 5.43 -12.26
C PRO A 76 1.83 4.02 -12.42
N ALA A 77 1.89 3.55 -13.64
CA ALA A 77 2.45 2.23 -13.93
C ALA A 77 3.88 2.10 -13.40
N ALA A 78 4.65 3.16 -13.47
CA ALA A 78 6.03 3.14 -12.97
C ALA A 78 6.09 2.87 -11.47
N VAL A 79 5.12 3.34 -10.71
CA VAL A 79 5.06 3.08 -9.27
C VAL A 79 4.66 1.64 -9.01
N ILE A 80 3.74 1.10 -9.80
CA ILE A 80 3.35 -0.30 -9.68
C ILE A 80 4.55 -1.21 -10.00
N GLU A 81 5.32 -0.87 -11.03
CA GLU A 81 6.50 -1.63 -11.37
C GLU A 81 7.55 -1.53 -10.28
N LEU A 82 7.73 -0.37 -9.69
CA LEU A 82 8.66 -0.19 -8.59
C LEU A 82 8.24 -1.07 -7.40
N ALA A 83 6.96 -1.11 -7.08
CA ALA A 83 6.46 -1.95 -5.99
C ALA A 83 6.75 -3.44 -6.28
N ASN A 84 6.61 -3.86 -7.52
CA ASN A 84 6.91 -5.24 -7.90
C ASN A 84 8.40 -5.55 -7.78
N GLU A 85 9.26 -4.59 -8.13
CA GLU A 85 10.71 -4.78 -7.98
C GLU A 85 11.09 -4.86 -6.50
N ILE A 86 10.47 -4.03 -5.67
CA ILE A 86 10.73 -4.07 -4.23
C ILE A 86 10.28 -5.41 -3.66
N ASP A 87 9.12 -5.89 -4.07
CA ASP A 87 8.61 -7.16 -3.60
C ASP A 87 9.57 -8.31 -3.98
N ALA A 88 10.08 -8.30 -5.19
CA ALA A 88 11.04 -9.30 -5.63
C ALA A 88 12.34 -9.19 -4.82
N TRP A 89 12.78 -7.97 -4.55
CA TRP A 89 13.98 -7.78 -3.75
C TRP A 89 13.78 -8.29 -2.32
N CYS A 90 12.62 -8.05 -1.73
CA CYS A 90 12.31 -8.52 -0.38
C CYS A 90 12.30 -10.04 -0.32
N LYS A 91 11.82 -10.70 -1.35
CA LYS A 91 11.81 -12.16 -1.38
C LYS A 91 13.23 -12.73 -1.43
N LYS A 92 14.16 -12.01 -2.04
CA LYS A 92 15.54 -12.43 -2.09
C LYS A 92 16.31 -12.03 -0.83
N ASN A 93 15.77 -11.12 -0.04
CA ASN A 93 16.44 -10.59 1.14
C ASN A 93 15.49 -10.61 2.34
N PRO A 94 15.02 -11.76 2.75
CA PRO A 94 13.98 -11.82 3.78
C PRO A 94 14.40 -11.21 5.12
N GLU A 95 15.68 -11.22 5.43
CA GLU A 95 16.11 -10.62 6.68
C GLU A 95 15.89 -9.12 6.65
N SER A 96 16.10 -8.50 5.53
CA SER A 96 15.92 -7.07 5.41
C SER A 96 14.44 -6.72 5.38
N ALA A 97 13.61 -7.58 4.84
CA ALA A 97 12.20 -7.32 4.76
C ALA A 97 11.56 -7.26 6.13
N TYR A 98 12.12 -7.98 7.10
CA TYR A 98 11.49 -8.02 8.41
C TYR A 98 12.29 -7.32 9.48
N THR A 99 13.15 -6.40 9.13
CA THR A 99 13.97 -5.79 10.12
C THR A 99 13.23 -5.09 11.18
N SER A 100 12.10 -4.57 10.84
CA SER A 100 11.47 -3.79 11.84
C SER A 100 10.91 -4.67 12.89
N GLU A 101 10.78 -5.92 12.63
CA GLU A 101 10.24 -6.63 13.60
C GLU A 101 11.18 -7.09 14.50
N SER A 102 12.12 -6.89 14.25
CA SER A 102 13.09 -7.10 15.08
C SER A 102 13.05 -7.95 15.98
N PHE A 103 13.34 -8.63 15.81
CA PHE A 103 13.67 -9.45 16.61
C PHE A 103 14.48 -8.96 17.54
N GLY A 104 14.26 -8.04 17.87
CA GLY A 104 14.85 -7.68 18.82
C GLY A 104 16.22 -7.66 18.86
N GLY A 105 16.79 -7.87 19.46
CA GLY A 105 18.07 -7.75 19.53
C GLY A 105 18.94 -8.39 18.71
N TYR A 106 18.44 -9.04 17.87
CA TYR A 106 19.29 -9.70 17.16
C TYR A 106 20.18 -9.07 16.49
N SER A 107 20.83 -9.02 16.41
CA SER A 107 21.76 -8.47 15.93
C SER A 107 22.24 -8.85 14.84
N TYR A 108 22.19 -8.76 14.08
CA TYR A 108 22.75 -9.18 13.09
C TYR A 108 23.65 -8.61 12.50
N THR A 109 24.21 -8.74 12.18
CA THR A 109 25.30 -8.39 11.83
C THR A 109 25.56 -8.54 10.50
N LYS A 110 25.07 -9.13 9.74
CA LYS A 110 25.45 -9.25 8.51
C LYS A 110 24.90 -8.24 7.87
N GLY A 111 24.79 -7.34 8.22
CA GLY A 111 24.22 -6.56 7.56
C GLY A 111 24.73 -5.75 6.80
N SER A 112 24.28 -4.93 6.29
CA SER A 112 24.88 -4.23 5.51
C SER A 112 24.59 -2.87 5.76
N GLY A 113 24.02 -2.39 6.68
CA GLY A 113 23.90 -1.01 7.01
C GLY A 113 25.15 -0.49 7.65
N ALA A 114 25.30 0.79 7.74
CA ALA A 114 26.47 1.40 8.30
C ALA A 114 26.70 0.97 9.73
N ASP A 115 25.67 0.63 10.43
CA ASP A 115 25.84 0.22 11.80
C ASP A 115 25.66 -1.28 11.93
N GLY A 116 25.79 -2.01 10.87
CA GLY A 116 25.67 -3.45 10.96
C GLY A 116 24.28 -3.99 10.83
N MET A 117 23.30 -3.15 10.65
CA MET A 117 21.94 -3.60 10.51
C MET A 117 21.64 -4.00 9.08
N PRO A 118 20.75 -4.95 8.83
CA PRO A 118 20.36 -5.26 7.46
C PRO A 118 19.71 -4.04 6.80
N MET A 119 19.94 -3.85 5.51
CA MET A 119 19.33 -2.75 4.79
C MET A 119 17.86 -3.03 4.61
N ARG A 120 17.03 -2.05 4.82
CA ARG A 120 15.59 -2.20 4.59
C ARG A 120 15.29 -1.74 3.18
N TRP A 121 14.18 -2.22 2.61
CA TRP A 121 13.83 -1.84 1.25
C TRP A 121 13.65 -0.33 1.11
N GLN A 122 13.19 0.34 2.17
CA GLN A 122 13.02 1.79 2.13
C GLN A 122 14.37 2.50 1.91
N ASP A 123 15.44 1.91 2.41
CA ASP A 123 16.75 2.49 2.26
C ASP A 123 17.35 2.16 0.89
N VAL A 124 17.17 0.93 0.44
CA VAL A 124 17.72 0.46 -0.83
C VAL A 124 17.10 1.22 -1.99
N PHE A 125 15.80 1.46 -1.94
CA PHE A 125 15.08 2.10 -3.03
C PHE A 125 14.80 3.58 -2.78
N ARG A 126 15.50 4.18 -1.80
CA ARG A 126 15.22 5.56 -1.38
C ARG A 126 15.21 6.56 -2.51
N ARG A 127 16.18 6.50 -3.39
CA ARG A 127 16.26 7.47 -4.47
C ARG A 127 15.06 7.39 -5.40
N ARG A 128 14.66 6.17 -5.74
CA ARG A 128 13.53 5.97 -6.62
C ARG A 128 12.21 6.32 -5.93
N LEU A 129 12.10 6.01 -4.63
CA LEU A 129 10.91 6.36 -3.87
C LEU A 129 10.77 7.87 -3.73
N ASN A 130 11.88 8.58 -3.54
CA ASN A 130 11.83 10.02 -3.35
C ASN A 130 11.32 10.78 -4.59
N GLN A 131 11.40 10.19 -5.77
CA GLN A 131 10.84 10.81 -6.95
C GLN A 131 9.33 10.96 -6.84
N TRP A 132 8.69 10.09 -6.08
CA TRP A 132 7.25 10.07 -5.96
C TRP A 132 6.77 10.54 -4.59
N ARG A 133 7.68 10.82 -3.68
CA ARG A 133 7.33 11.15 -2.30
C ARG A 133 6.64 12.51 -2.22
N LYS A 134 5.56 12.53 -1.44
CA LYS A 134 4.85 13.76 -1.23
C LYS A 134 5.21 14.27 0.14
N LEU A 135 5.45 15.55 0.27
CA LEU A 135 5.76 16.10 1.57
C LEU A 135 4.51 16.14 2.42
N PRO A 136 4.66 15.90 3.71
CA PRO A 136 3.52 15.89 4.61
C PRO A 136 2.89 17.26 4.78
#